data_f25dee1832ddfce7393ad96179c07e52
#
_entry.id   f25dee1832ddfce7393ad96179c07e52
#
_cell.length_a   1.000
_cell.length_b   1.000
_cell.length_c   1.000
_cell.angle_alpha   90.00
_cell.angle_beta   90.00
_cell.angle_gamma   90.00
#
_symmetry.space_group_name_H-M   'P 1'
#
loop_
_entity.id
_entity.type
_entity.pdbx_description
1 polymer ?
#
loop_
_entity_poly.entity_id
_entity_poly.type
_entity_poly.pdbx_seq_one_letter_code
_entity_poly.pdbx_strand_id
1 'polypeptide(L)' 'MKDDIRKKTCIVIRKNGEYLVGYIVFTDELRWSDSPYDAWKTRNKEKAAEVARKTGGIMVLFNPIVNQKRVM' A
#
# COMPACT_ATOMS: atom_id res chain seq x y z
N MET A 1 7.05 14.25 16.85
CA MET A 1 7.46 14.23 15.44
C MET A 1 7.77 12.83 14.93
N LYS A 2 8.74 12.17 15.55
CA LYS A 2 9.07 10.80 15.15
C LYS A 2 7.91 9.84 15.31
N ASP A 3 7.14 10.02 16.38
CA ASP A 3 6.00 9.16 16.63
C ASP A 3 4.91 9.35 15.58
N ASP A 4 4.73 10.57 15.10
CA ASP A 4 3.74 10.84 14.06
C ASP A 4 4.14 10.17 12.75
N ILE A 5 5.42 10.18 12.43
CA ILE A 5 5.93 9.52 11.24
C ILE A 5 5.67 8.02 11.33
N ARG A 6 5.94 7.41 12.49
CA ARG A 6 5.70 5.98 12.70
C ARG A 6 4.22 5.64 12.55
N LYS A 7 3.36 6.49 13.12
CA LYS A 7 1.92 6.25 13.06
C LYS A 7 1.39 6.31 11.65
N LYS A 8 2.03 7.08 10.79
CA LYS A 8 1.59 7.21 9.40
C LYS A 8 2.20 6.16 8.48
N THR A 9 3.23 5.45 8.94
CA THR A 9 3.82 4.39 8.14
C THR A 9 2.86 3.22 8.05
N CYS A 10 2.64 2.74 6.84
CA CYS A 10 1.73 1.64 6.57
C CYS A 10 2.32 0.74 5.51
N ILE A 11 1.62 -0.35 5.23
CA ILE A 11 2.03 -1.32 4.22
C ILE A 11 1.10 -1.20 3.02
N VAL A 12 1.70 -1.13 1.83
CA VAL A 12 0.96 -1.16 0.57
C VAL A 12 1.45 -2.37 -0.22
N ILE A 13 0.68 -2.77 -1.21
CA ILE A 13 1.01 -3.91 -2.06
C ILE A 13 1.43 -3.39 -3.43
N ARG A 14 2.61 -3.81 -3.87
CA ARG A 14 3.18 -3.36 -5.14
C ARG A 14 3.40 -4.52 -6.08
N LYS A 15 3.12 -4.31 -7.35
CA LYS A 15 3.35 -5.31 -8.39
C LYS A 15 3.60 -4.61 -9.72
N ASN A 16 4.72 -4.93 -10.37
CA ASN A 16 5.07 -4.37 -11.67
C ASN A 16 5.04 -2.83 -11.71
N GLY A 17 5.51 -2.21 -10.62
CA GLY A 17 5.58 -0.75 -10.56
C GLY A 17 4.27 -0.07 -10.20
N GLU A 18 3.22 -0.84 -9.98
CA GLU A 18 1.93 -0.30 -9.59
C GLU A 18 1.54 -0.74 -8.19
N TYR A 19 0.62 0.00 -7.58
CA TYR A 19 0.16 -0.27 -6.21
C TYR A 19 -1.29 -0.72 -6.23
N LEU A 20 -1.60 -1.71 -5.41
CA LEU A 20 -2.97 -2.22 -5.30
C LEU A 20 -3.87 -1.14 -4.67
N VAL A 21 -4.93 -0.77 -5.39
CA VAL A 21 -5.91 0.19 -4.90
C VAL A 21 -7.02 -0.52 -4.16
N GLY A 22 -7.49 -1.63 -4.69
CA GLY A 22 -8.55 -2.35 -4.04
C GLY A 22 -8.90 -3.63 -4.75
N TYR A 23 -9.82 -4.34 -4.12
CA TYR A 23 -10.32 -5.61 -4.61
C TYR A 23 -11.84 -5.54 -4.63
N ILE A 24 -12.41 -5.73 -5.79
CA ILE A 24 -13.87 -5.69 -5.94
C ILE A 24 -14.40 -7.10 -5.81
N VAL A 25 -15.03 -7.38 -4.67
CA VAL A 25 -15.48 -8.73 -4.31
C VAL A 25 -16.43 -9.32 -5.32
N PHE A 26 -17.33 -8.50 -5.87
CA PHE A 26 -18.36 -9.01 -6.77
C PHE A 26 -17.84 -9.43 -8.14
N THR A 27 -16.74 -8.87 -8.57
CA THR A 27 -16.19 -9.13 -9.90
C THR A 27 -14.81 -9.77 -9.86
N ASP A 28 -14.26 -9.99 -8.67
CA ASP A 28 -12.90 -10.47 -8.48
C ASP A 28 -11.86 -9.59 -9.19
N GLU A 29 -12.21 -8.33 -9.36
CA GLU A 29 -11.36 -7.39 -10.07
C GLU A 29 -10.36 -6.74 -9.13
N LEU A 30 -9.10 -6.71 -9.57
CA LEU A 30 -8.05 -5.99 -8.86
C LEU A 30 -7.83 -4.65 -9.53
N ARG A 31 -7.69 -3.62 -8.73
CA ARG A 31 -7.42 -2.28 -9.24
C ARG A 31 -6.02 -1.85 -8.84
N TRP A 32 -5.29 -1.30 -9.76
CA TRP A 32 -3.91 -0.88 -9.58
C TRP A 32 -3.74 0.58 -9.97
N SER A 33 -2.80 1.26 -9.32
CA SER A 33 -2.48 2.67 -9.61
C SER A 33 -0.97 2.84 -9.54
N ASP A 34 -0.45 3.78 -10.31
CA ASP A 34 0.98 4.10 -10.25
C ASP A 34 1.30 5.03 -9.07
N SER A 35 0.28 5.49 -8.34
CA SER A 35 0.46 6.35 -7.18
C SER A 35 0.22 5.60 -5.88
N PRO A 36 1.21 5.58 -4.97
CA PRO A 36 1.02 4.93 -3.65
C PRO A 36 0.01 5.67 -2.78
N TYR A 37 -0.29 6.93 -3.08
CA TYR A 37 -1.28 7.68 -2.31
C TYR A 37 -2.69 7.15 -2.49
N ASP A 38 -2.97 6.54 -3.63
CA ASP A 38 -4.27 5.94 -3.91
C ASP A 38 -4.35 4.49 -3.47
N ALA A 39 -3.26 3.94 -2.97
CA ALA A 39 -3.16 2.52 -2.66
C ALA A 39 -3.96 2.13 -1.42
N TRP A 40 -4.46 0.91 -1.44
CA TRP A 40 -4.98 0.26 -0.25
C TRP A 40 -3.85 0.15 0.77
N LYS A 41 -4.13 0.46 2.02
CA LYS A 41 -3.12 0.53 3.08
C LYS A 41 -3.56 -0.25 4.31
N THR A 42 -2.59 -0.84 4.99
CA THR A 42 -2.86 -1.51 6.26
C THR A 42 -1.62 -1.45 7.14
N ARG A 43 -1.83 -1.56 8.44
CA ARG A 43 -0.73 -1.69 9.40
C ARG A 43 -0.58 -3.11 9.90
N ASN A 44 -1.51 -3.96 9.52
CA ASN A 44 -1.51 -5.36 9.93
C ASN A 44 -0.67 -6.17 8.95
N LYS A 45 0.48 -6.66 9.42
CA LYS A 45 1.40 -7.43 8.59
C LYS A 45 0.77 -8.71 8.06
N GLU A 46 -0.01 -9.39 8.88
CA GLU A 46 -0.64 -10.63 8.47
C GLU A 46 -1.65 -10.40 7.35
N LYS A 47 -2.42 -9.33 7.48
CA LYS A 47 -3.37 -8.95 6.45
C LYS A 47 -2.66 -8.59 5.16
N ALA A 48 -1.59 -7.81 5.26
CA ALA A 48 -0.81 -7.42 4.09
C ALA A 48 -0.20 -8.63 3.39
N ALA A 49 0.34 -9.56 4.16
CA ALA A 49 0.93 -10.77 3.61
C ALA A 49 -0.10 -11.61 2.86
N GLU A 50 -1.30 -11.71 3.43
CA GLU A 50 -2.39 -12.45 2.80
C GLU A 50 -2.79 -11.81 1.47
N VAL A 51 -2.94 -10.49 1.47
CA VAL A 51 -3.31 -9.77 0.26
C VAL A 51 -2.21 -9.86 -0.79
N ALA A 52 -0.95 -9.71 -0.38
CA ALA A 52 0.17 -9.84 -1.30
C ALA A 52 0.18 -11.21 -1.97
N ARG A 53 -0.06 -12.26 -1.18
CA ARG A 53 -0.07 -13.62 -1.71
C ARG A 53 -1.21 -13.82 -2.70
N LYS A 54 -2.38 -13.29 -2.41
CA LYS A 54 -3.55 -13.42 -3.27
C LYS A 54 -3.42 -12.66 -4.58
N THR A 55 -2.72 -11.54 -4.55
CA THR A 55 -2.59 -10.68 -5.72
C THR A 55 -1.29 -10.89 -6.49
N GLY A 56 -0.36 -11.65 -5.92
CA GLY A 56 0.94 -11.84 -6.53
C GLY A 56 1.88 -10.66 -6.37
N GLY A 57 1.55 -9.74 -5.48
CA GLY A 57 2.37 -8.56 -5.22
C GLY A 57 3.31 -8.74 -4.06
N ILE A 58 4.01 -7.68 -3.71
CA ILE A 58 4.92 -7.65 -2.58
C ILE A 58 4.51 -6.55 -1.60
N MET A 59 4.89 -6.74 -0.35
CA MET A 59 4.62 -5.73 0.68
C MET A 59 5.69 -4.66 0.64
N VAL A 60 5.26 -3.39 0.65
CA VAL A 60 6.17 -2.25 0.65
C VAL A 60 5.73 -1.29 1.74
N LEU A 61 6.69 -0.76 2.49
CA LEU A 61 6.39 0.26 3.49
C LEU A 61 6.20 1.61 2.81
N PHE A 62 5.18 2.32 3.23
CA PHE A 62 4.87 3.63 2.68
C PHE A 62 4.52 4.60 3.79
N ASN A 63 5.13 5.78 3.75
CA ASN A 63 4.83 6.85 4.69
C ASN A 63 4.53 8.12 3.90
N PRO A 64 3.27 8.54 3.85
CA PRO A 64 2.89 9.71 3.05
C PRO A 64 3.56 10.99 3.51
N ILE A 65 3.86 11.12 4.80
CA ILE A 65 4.51 12.31 5.31
C ILE A 65 5.92 12.44 4.76
N VAL A 66 6.68 11.36 4.83
CA VAL A 66 8.07 11.34 4.34
C VAL A 66 8.10 11.55 2.83
N ASN A 67 7.21 10.88 2.12
CA ASN A 67 7.18 11.01 0.68
C ASN A 67 6.79 12.41 0.23
N GLN A 68 5.89 13.06 0.94
CA GLN A 68 5.52 14.43 0.65
C GLN A 68 6.72 15.38 0.76
N LYS A 69 7.53 15.19 1.79
CA LYS A 69 8.73 16.00 1.98
C LYS A 69 9.74 15.81 0.85
N ARG A 70 9.81 14.61 0.32
CA ARG A 70 10.77 14.30 -0.74
C ARG A 70 10.40 14.94 -2.06
N VAL A 71 9.15 15.17 -2.29
CA VAL A 71 8.67 15.80 -3.51
C VAL A 71 9.10 17.27 -3.57
N MET A 72 9.28 17.85 -2.40
CA MET A 72 9.75 19.23 -2.31
C MET A 72 11.24 19.31 -2.63
#